data_8874936bd7d47bed51acbbcf8a3da0f3
#
_entry.id   8874936bd7d47bed51acbbcf8a3da0f3
#
_cell.length_a   1.000
_cell.length_b   1.000
_cell.length_c   1.000
_cell.angle_alpha   90.00
_cell.angle_beta   90.00
_cell.angle_gamma   90.00
#
_symmetry.space_group_name_H-M   'P 1'
#
loop_
_entity.id
_entity.type
_entity.pdbx_description
1 polymer ?
#
loop_
_entity_poly.entity_id
_entity_poly.type
_entity_poly.pdbx_seq_one_letter_code
_entity_poly.pdbx_strand_id
1 'polypeptide(L)'
;MFEELVDRVHAFLFGTPIVRRAAPRLAGTWHTIDSSLPLYELRRTAWQIRHGRRRARFPMRVAFTPEAPRYFHGAYQLCERLNVQITAAPEADVLIHWRNATEWGDPPPDLDARAVNARVRDISKRHINELHGRVFGYDLEPELDATEFVAKSDRNATHDGRVVARRSSEAGVVTQRLIDNRLDAHMVTDFRVVLFDRRIVLCVVRYRPVANRFLGQGFSLLAVLTPPDACFSATEQAQLAAMCDAVGADWAELDVLRDRGSGRLYVVDVNPTPGAPIPSLSRDEDRACWRLQEAGFAQLLRAHARGLGAGA
;
A
#
# COMPACT_ATOMS: atom_id res chain seq x y z
N MET A 1 -21.36 -3.13 22.13
CA MET A 1 -21.31 -2.16 23.26
C MET A 1 -19.92 -1.59 23.49
N PHE A 2 -18.85 -2.39 23.75
CA PHE A 2 -17.50 -1.87 23.95
C PHE A 2 -16.89 -1.28 22.67
N GLU A 3 -17.02 -1.94 21.51
CA GLU A 3 -16.56 -1.40 20.22
C GLU A 3 -17.34 -0.14 19.81
N GLU A 4 -18.65 -0.11 20.05
CA GLU A 4 -19.45 1.09 19.82
C GLU A 4 -19.01 2.25 20.71
N LEU A 5 -18.60 1.96 21.96
CA LEU A 5 -18.05 2.97 22.85
C LEU A 5 -16.70 3.47 22.33
N VAL A 6 -15.82 2.59 21.90
CA VAL A 6 -14.51 2.94 21.32
C VAL A 6 -14.69 3.74 20.02
N ASP A 7 -15.62 3.32 19.15
CA ASP A 7 -15.95 4.05 17.92
C ASP A 7 -16.57 5.43 18.19
N ARG A 8 -17.42 5.54 19.23
CA ARG A 8 -17.99 6.81 19.67
C ARG A 8 -16.94 7.75 20.29
N VAL A 9 -16.03 7.21 21.10
CA VAL A 9 -14.90 7.96 21.66
C VAL A 9 -13.95 8.42 20.54
N HIS A 10 -13.68 7.56 19.57
CA HIS A 10 -12.88 7.92 18.39
C HIS A 10 -13.60 8.99 17.53
N ALA A 11 -14.89 8.83 17.25
CA ALA A 11 -15.67 9.82 16.53
C ALA A 11 -15.77 11.14 17.30
N PHE A 12 -15.88 11.11 18.62
CA PHE A 12 -15.90 12.30 19.48
C PHE A 12 -14.55 13.01 19.50
N LEU A 13 -13.45 12.28 19.70
CA LEU A 13 -12.11 12.85 19.77
C LEU A 13 -11.61 13.36 18.41
N PHE A 14 -11.95 12.67 17.32
CA PHE A 14 -11.41 12.92 15.98
C PHE A 14 -12.45 13.43 14.97
N GLY A 15 -13.73 13.38 15.32
CA GLY A 15 -14.83 13.90 14.49
C GLY A 15 -15.20 15.36 14.75
N THR A 16 -14.61 16.01 15.77
CA THR A 16 -14.92 17.40 16.08
C THR A 16 -14.33 18.36 15.04
N PRO A 17 -15.03 19.48 14.71
CA PRO A 17 -14.52 20.47 13.76
C PRO A 17 -13.17 21.08 14.14
N ILE A 18 -12.84 21.12 15.42
CA ILE A 18 -11.57 21.64 15.96
C ILE A 18 -10.42 20.70 15.56
N VAL A 19 -10.60 19.40 15.70
CA VAL A 19 -9.60 18.40 15.34
C VAL A 19 -9.43 18.32 13.84
N ARG A 20 -10.52 18.41 13.05
CA ARG A 20 -10.44 18.48 11.57
C ARG A 20 -9.68 19.71 11.09
N ARG A 21 -9.76 20.87 11.76
CA ARG A 21 -9.00 22.08 11.41
C ARG A 21 -7.52 21.99 11.83
N ALA A 22 -7.20 21.26 12.89
CA ALA A 22 -5.83 21.05 13.35
C ALA A 22 -5.13 19.90 12.63
N ALA A 23 -5.87 18.98 12.00
CA ALA A 23 -5.36 17.80 11.31
C ALA A 23 -4.23 18.08 10.29
N PRO A 24 -4.26 19.14 9.47
CA PRO A 24 -3.18 19.43 8.53
C PRO A 24 -1.82 19.68 9.17
N ARG A 25 -1.79 20.16 10.42
CA ARG A 25 -0.54 20.45 11.15
C ARG A 25 -0.01 19.25 11.95
N LEU A 26 -0.84 18.23 12.16
CA LEU A 26 -0.54 17.09 13.01
C LEU A 26 -0.45 15.76 12.26
N ALA A 27 -0.65 15.74 10.94
CA ALA A 27 -0.81 14.51 10.19
C ALA A 27 0.42 13.59 10.20
N GLY A 28 1.64 14.15 10.22
CA GLY A 28 2.86 13.36 10.41
C GLY A 28 2.98 12.76 11.82
N THR A 29 2.35 13.42 12.80
CA THR A 29 2.32 12.99 14.19
C THR A 29 1.19 11.98 14.46
N TRP A 30 0.14 11.99 13.65
CA TRP A 30 -1.04 11.13 13.82
C TRP A 30 -0.73 9.65 13.61
N HIS A 31 0.08 9.30 12.61
CA HIS A 31 0.52 7.92 12.42
C HIS A 31 1.32 7.42 13.62
N THR A 32 2.10 8.28 14.23
CA THR A 32 2.89 7.97 15.44
C THR A 32 1.99 7.94 16.68
N ILE A 33 1.01 8.82 16.76
CA ILE A 33 0.06 8.89 17.88
C ILE A 33 -0.94 7.75 17.84
N ASP A 34 -1.56 7.45 16.69
CA ASP A 34 -2.51 6.34 16.54
C ASP A 34 -1.80 4.98 16.71
N SER A 35 -0.52 4.91 16.37
CA SER A 35 0.31 3.73 16.56
C SER A 35 0.88 3.55 17.94
N SER A 36 0.97 4.60 18.75
CA SER A 36 1.53 4.60 20.10
C SER A 36 0.48 4.60 21.21
N LEU A 37 -0.81 4.79 20.89
CA LEU A 37 -1.86 4.94 21.88
C LEU A 37 -2.40 3.60 22.39
N PRO A 38 -2.70 3.51 23.71
CA PRO A 38 -3.43 2.38 24.31
C PRO A 38 -4.73 2.02 23.59
N LEU A 39 -5.34 2.97 22.88
CA LEU A 39 -6.57 2.80 22.08
C LEU A 39 -6.41 1.79 20.95
N TYR A 40 -5.25 1.76 20.27
CA TYR A 40 -5.04 0.75 19.23
C TYR A 40 -4.92 -0.67 19.85
N GLU A 41 -4.17 -0.81 20.93
CA GLU A 41 -4.07 -2.09 21.64
C GLU A 41 -5.40 -2.53 22.24
N LEU A 42 -6.22 -1.60 22.71
CA LEU A 42 -7.59 -1.87 23.16
C LEU A 42 -8.49 -2.32 22.00
N ARG A 43 -8.45 -1.65 20.85
CA ARG A 43 -9.20 -2.05 19.64
C ARG A 43 -8.75 -3.42 19.15
N ARG A 44 -7.44 -3.66 19.10
CA ARG A 44 -6.86 -4.96 18.74
C ARG A 44 -7.32 -6.05 19.71
N THR A 45 -7.21 -5.82 21.01
CA THR A 45 -7.62 -6.77 22.05
C THR A 45 -9.13 -7.04 21.98
N ALA A 46 -9.95 -6.01 21.81
CA ALA A 46 -11.40 -6.15 21.63
C ALA A 46 -11.73 -6.94 20.35
N TRP A 47 -11.02 -6.66 19.26
CA TRP A 47 -11.17 -7.39 18.01
C TRP A 47 -10.75 -8.86 18.15
N GLN A 48 -9.61 -9.15 18.81
CA GLN A 48 -9.14 -10.50 19.09
C GLN A 48 -10.11 -11.28 20.01
N ILE A 49 -10.64 -10.64 21.05
CA ILE A 49 -11.64 -11.24 21.93
C ILE A 49 -12.91 -11.59 21.15
N ARG A 50 -13.35 -10.70 20.25
CA ARG A 50 -14.60 -10.87 19.50
C ARG A 50 -14.48 -11.86 18.34
N HIS A 51 -13.34 -11.86 17.63
CA HIS A 51 -13.17 -12.59 16.38
C HIS A 51 -12.15 -13.73 16.48
N GLY A 52 -11.09 -13.59 17.25
CA GLY A 52 -10.00 -14.56 17.36
C GLY A 52 -10.42 -15.90 17.96
N ARG A 53 -11.37 -15.89 18.92
CA ARG A 53 -11.91 -17.13 19.52
C ARG A 53 -12.94 -17.87 18.65
N ARG A 54 -13.44 -17.23 17.59
CA ARG A 54 -14.51 -17.78 16.72
C ARG A 54 -14.00 -18.24 15.36
N ARG A 55 -12.80 -17.86 14.95
CA ARG A 55 -12.23 -18.29 13.67
C ARG A 55 -11.37 -19.52 13.88
N ALA A 56 -11.60 -20.53 13.04
CA ALA A 56 -10.66 -21.64 12.91
C ALA A 56 -9.27 -21.10 12.58
N ARG A 57 -8.23 -21.70 13.16
CA ARG A 57 -6.86 -21.35 12.86
C ARG A 57 -6.58 -21.59 11.38
N PHE A 58 -5.95 -20.64 10.70
CA PHE A 58 -5.49 -20.87 9.35
C PHE A 58 -4.45 -22.00 9.34
N PRO A 59 -4.52 -22.96 8.41
CA PRO A 59 -3.76 -24.21 8.51
C PRO A 59 -2.26 -24.07 8.25
N MET A 60 -1.77 -22.84 8.02
CA MET A 60 -0.35 -22.57 7.70
C MET A 60 0.28 -21.63 8.72
N ARG A 61 1.59 -21.81 8.91
CA ARG A 61 2.45 -20.94 9.71
C ARG A 61 3.26 -20.05 8.79
N VAL A 62 3.42 -18.79 9.17
CA VAL A 62 4.15 -17.79 8.38
C VAL A 62 5.32 -17.25 9.18
N ALA A 63 6.46 -17.04 8.54
CA ALA A 63 7.54 -16.25 9.10
C ALA A 63 7.91 -15.11 8.16
N PHE A 64 8.33 -14.00 8.77
CA PHE A 64 8.86 -12.83 8.07
C PHE A 64 10.38 -12.77 8.26
N THR A 65 11.11 -12.38 7.21
CA THR A 65 12.57 -12.32 7.24
C THR A 65 13.08 -11.23 6.29
N PRO A 66 14.16 -10.49 6.60
CA PRO A 66 14.89 -10.48 7.87
C PRO A 66 14.17 -9.69 8.98
N GLU A 67 13.14 -8.90 8.65
CA GLU A 67 12.39 -8.06 9.59
C GLU A 67 10.96 -8.58 9.74
N ALA A 68 10.30 -8.25 10.84
CA ALA A 68 8.89 -8.55 11.05
C ALA A 68 8.01 -7.30 10.84
N PRO A 69 6.80 -7.46 10.28
CA PRO A 69 5.86 -6.36 10.19
C PRO A 69 5.40 -5.91 11.57
N ARG A 70 5.29 -4.61 11.74
CA ARG A 70 4.66 -4.04 12.93
C ARG A 70 3.14 -4.15 12.83
N TYR A 71 2.44 -4.01 13.95
CA TYR A 71 0.98 -4.13 14.05
C TYR A 71 0.18 -3.23 13.09
N PHE A 72 0.72 -2.09 12.64
CA PHE A 72 0.06 -1.20 11.69
C PHE A 72 0.28 -1.58 10.23
N HIS A 73 1.14 -2.57 9.92
CA HIS A 73 1.30 -3.06 8.57
C HIS A 73 0.18 -4.03 8.18
N GLY A 74 -0.24 -3.97 6.91
CA GLY A 74 -1.27 -4.85 6.37
C GLY A 74 -0.97 -6.33 6.57
N ALA A 75 0.30 -6.73 6.44
CA ALA A 75 0.75 -8.11 6.67
C ALA A 75 0.41 -8.63 8.07
N TYR A 76 0.74 -7.86 9.08
CA TYR A 76 0.43 -8.23 10.46
C TYR A 76 -1.08 -8.35 10.68
N GLN A 77 -1.84 -7.36 10.21
CA GLN A 77 -3.29 -7.33 10.37
C GLN A 77 -3.98 -8.46 9.59
N LEU A 78 -3.48 -8.84 8.42
CA LEU A 78 -4.00 -9.99 7.67
C LEU A 78 -3.73 -11.32 8.40
N CYS A 79 -2.54 -11.49 8.98
CA CYS A 79 -2.24 -12.65 9.82
C CYS A 79 -3.21 -12.74 11.02
N GLU A 80 -3.45 -11.63 11.72
CA GLU A 80 -4.40 -11.58 12.84
C GLU A 80 -5.83 -11.91 12.39
N ARG A 81 -6.28 -11.35 11.28
CA ARG A 81 -7.64 -11.54 10.76
C ARG A 81 -7.90 -12.96 10.28
N LEU A 82 -6.92 -13.60 9.68
CA LEU A 82 -7.00 -15.00 9.26
C LEU A 82 -6.65 -15.99 10.37
N ASN A 83 -6.24 -15.51 11.56
CA ASN A 83 -5.72 -16.33 12.64
C ASN A 83 -4.54 -17.21 12.18
N VAL A 84 -3.61 -16.60 11.41
CA VAL A 84 -2.36 -17.22 10.96
C VAL A 84 -1.36 -17.18 12.11
N GLN A 85 -0.69 -18.29 12.35
CA GLN A 85 0.42 -18.31 13.32
C GLN A 85 1.68 -17.72 12.70
N ILE A 86 2.20 -16.66 13.32
CA ILE A 86 3.54 -16.16 13.02
C ILE A 86 4.52 -16.96 13.86
N THR A 87 5.59 -17.48 13.24
CA THR A 87 6.58 -18.36 13.85
C THR A 87 8.00 -18.03 13.38
N ALA A 88 9.00 -18.74 13.87
CA ALA A 88 10.37 -18.65 13.37
C ALA A 88 10.51 -19.27 11.97
N ALA A 89 11.48 -18.79 11.18
CA ALA A 89 11.66 -19.22 9.79
C ALA A 89 11.78 -20.74 9.58
N PRO A 90 12.50 -21.52 10.42
CA PRO A 90 12.61 -22.96 10.25
C PRO A 90 11.29 -23.71 10.38
N GLU A 91 10.33 -23.15 11.14
CA GLU A 91 9.05 -23.79 11.42
C GLU A 91 7.93 -23.32 10.49
N ALA A 92 8.20 -22.35 9.63
CA ALA A 92 7.20 -21.73 8.78
C ALA A 92 6.90 -22.59 7.55
N ASP A 93 5.61 -22.65 7.20
CA ASP A 93 5.15 -23.25 5.97
C ASP A 93 5.31 -22.26 4.79
N VAL A 94 5.25 -20.95 5.08
CA VAL A 94 5.48 -19.86 4.11
C VAL A 94 6.44 -18.83 4.70
N LEU A 95 7.45 -18.45 3.91
CA LEU A 95 8.31 -17.31 4.21
C LEU A 95 7.86 -16.07 3.44
N ILE A 96 7.93 -14.93 4.09
CA ILE A 96 7.69 -13.62 3.46
C ILE A 96 8.95 -12.79 3.64
N HIS A 97 9.58 -12.42 2.53
CA HIS A 97 10.66 -11.43 2.55
C HIS A 97 10.07 -10.07 2.89
N TRP A 98 10.52 -9.50 4.00
CA TRP A 98 9.97 -8.27 4.54
C TRP A 98 11.08 -7.34 5.00
N ARG A 99 11.16 -6.17 4.41
CA ARG A 99 12.08 -5.10 4.79
C ARG A 99 11.38 -3.75 4.75
N ASN A 100 11.50 -2.99 5.83
CA ASN A 100 11.01 -1.62 5.88
C ASN A 100 12.12 -0.64 5.41
N ALA A 101 12.55 -0.81 4.17
CA ALA A 101 13.63 -0.04 3.53
C ALA A 101 13.26 0.27 2.07
N THR A 102 13.90 1.27 1.48
CA THR A 102 13.75 1.60 0.05
C THR A 102 14.57 0.62 -0.80
N GLU A 103 15.82 0.42 -0.44
CA GLU A 103 16.70 -0.56 -1.06
C GLU A 103 16.77 -1.81 -0.19
N TRP A 104 16.32 -2.94 -0.75
CA TRP A 104 16.31 -4.20 -0.03
C TRP A 104 17.63 -4.96 -0.19
N GLY A 105 18.37 -4.67 -1.28
CA GLY A 105 19.61 -5.36 -1.62
C GLY A 105 19.38 -6.85 -1.94
N ASP A 106 20.45 -7.64 -1.86
CA ASP A 106 20.36 -9.08 -2.06
C ASP A 106 19.58 -9.75 -0.92
N PRO A 107 18.80 -10.80 -1.22
CA PRO A 107 18.08 -11.53 -0.20
C PRO A 107 19.07 -12.25 0.73
N PRO A 108 18.67 -12.56 1.96
CA PRO A 108 19.43 -13.45 2.82
C PRO A 108 19.79 -14.75 2.06
N PRO A 109 21.02 -15.29 2.22
CA PRO A 109 21.47 -16.48 1.47
C PRO A 109 20.61 -17.72 1.72
N ASP A 110 19.96 -17.79 2.86
CA ASP A 110 19.05 -18.85 3.29
C ASP A 110 17.58 -18.59 2.93
N LEU A 111 17.29 -17.48 2.24
CA LEU A 111 15.92 -17.19 1.82
C LEU A 111 15.53 -18.15 0.68
N ASP A 112 14.46 -18.92 0.92
CA ASP A 112 13.85 -19.76 -0.10
C ASP A 112 13.38 -18.91 -1.29
N ALA A 113 13.73 -19.31 -2.51
CA ALA A 113 13.31 -18.62 -3.74
C ALA A 113 11.77 -18.56 -3.91
N ARG A 114 11.03 -19.43 -3.21
CA ARG A 114 9.57 -19.42 -3.15
C ARG A 114 9.00 -18.49 -2.07
N ALA A 115 9.84 -17.83 -1.29
CA ALA A 115 9.35 -16.86 -0.32
C ALA A 115 8.61 -15.72 -1.04
N VAL A 116 7.49 -15.30 -0.48
CA VAL A 116 6.75 -14.14 -0.99
C VAL A 116 7.67 -12.93 -1.03
N ASN A 117 7.66 -12.19 -2.13
CA ASN A 117 8.53 -11.02 -2.38
C ASN A 117 10.04 -11.33 -2.37
N ALA A 118 10.46 -12.59 -2.56
CA ALA A 118 11.88 -13.00 -2.54
C ALA A 118 12.74 -12.24 -3.57
N ARG A 119 12.13 -11.73 -4.64
CA ARG A 119 12.83 -11.09 -5.76
C ARG A 119 12.91 -9.57 -5.63
N VAL A 120 12.24 -8.95 -4.66
CA VAL A 120 12.30 -7.49 -4.45
C VAL A 120 13.70 -7.09 -4.03
N ARG A 121 14.26 -6.06 -4.69
CA ARG A 121 15.60 -5.52 -4.43
C ARG A 121 15.61 -4.03 -4.14
N ASP A 122 14.84 -3.27 -4.90
CA ASP A 122 14.82 -1.82 -4.87
C ASP A 122 13.42 -1.32 -5.21
N ILE A 123 12.89 -0.42 -4.39
CA ILE A 123 11.63 0.29 -4.58
C ILE A 123 11.83 1.81 -4.57
N SER A 124 13.06 2.28 -4.86
CA SER A 124 13.34 3.70 -5.04
C SER A 124 12.53 4.28 -6.19
N LYS A 125 12.24 5.56 -6.12
CA LYS A 125 11.46 6.23 -7.17
C LYS A 125 12.15 6.18 -8.52
N ARG A 126 13.48 6.23 -8.52
CA ARG A 126 14.31 6.11 -9.72
C ARG A 126 14.13 4.74 -10.37
N HIS A 127 14.26 3.68 -9.57
CA HIS A 127 14.08 2.32 -10.07
C HIS A 127 12.65 2.07 -10.56
N ILE A 128 11.63 2.55 -9.84
CA ILE A 128 10.24 2.46 -10.27
C ILE A 128 10.00 3.22 -11.59
N ASN A 129 10.62 4.39 -11.81
CA ASN A 129 10.53 5.11 -13.08
C ASN A 129 11.10 4.32 -14.24
N GLU A 130 12.29 3.71 -14.07
CA GLU A 130 12.93 2.87 -15.08
C GLU A 130 12.06 1.66 -15.44
N LEU A 131 11.50 0.98 -14.42
CA LEU A 131 10.60 -0.14 -14.61
C LEU A 131 9.31 0.29 -15.31
N HIS A 132 8.75 1.43 -14.91
CA HIS A 132 7.56 1.97 -15.54
C HIS A 132 7.78 2.19 -17.04
N GLY A 133 8.89 2.84 -17.43
CA GLY A 133 9.22 3.05 -18.85
C GLY A 133 9.30 1.74 -19.64
N ARG A 134 9.90 0.69 -19.06
CA ARG A 134 10.00 -0.63 -19.69
C ARG A 134 8.65 -1.33 -19.85
N VAL A 135 7.79 -1.23 -18.84
CA VAL A 135 6.49 -1.94 -18.81
C VAL A 135 5.43 -1.22 -19.64
N PHE A 136 5.36 0.10 -19.53
CA PHE A 136 4.31 0.89 -20.17
C PHE A 136 4.70 1.45 -21.55
N GLY A 137 6.01 1.45 -21.90
CA GLY A 137 6.51 2.00 -23.16
C GLY A 137 6.58 3.54 -23.18
N TYR A 138 6.36 4.19 -22.04
CA TYR A 138 6.55 5.62 -21.81
C TYR A 138 6.97 5.83 -20.34
N ASP A 139 7.73 6.87 -20.08
CA ASP A 139 8.37 7.07 -18.78
C ASP A 139 7.70 8.17 -17.94
N LEU A 140 8.21 8.35 -16.74
CA LEU A 140 7.84 9.39 -15.79
C LEU A 140 8.76 10.62 -15.91
N GLU A 141 9.70 10.60 -16.87
CA GLU A 141 10.56 11.75 -17.11
C GLU A 141 9.74 12.94 -17.61
N PRO A 142 10.07 14.15 -17.18
CA PRO A 142 9.43 15.35 -17.70
C PRO A 142 9.73 15.57 -19.19
N GLU A 143 8.75 16.03 -19.93
CA GLU A 143 8.94 16.49 -21.30
C GLU A 143 9.95 17.67 -21.36
N LEU A 144 10.63 17.84 -22.51
CA LEU A 144 11.71 18.84 -22.64
C LEU A 144 11.21 20.27 -22.48
N ASP A 145 9.98 20.53 -22.88
CA ASP A 145 9.30 21.84 -22.81
C ASP A 145 8.42 22.03 -21.57
N ALA A 146 8.42 21.05 -20.67
CA ALA A 146 7.63 21.15 -19.43
C ALA A 146 8.13 22.31 -18.56
N THR A 147 7.18 23.10 -18.05
CA THR A 147 7.44 24.24 -17.18
C THR A 147 7.26 23.94 -15.70
N GLU A 148 6.65 22.80 -15.39
CA GLU A 148 6.41 22.33 -14.01
C GLU A 148 6.75 20.85 -13.88
N PHE A 149 7.32 20.52 -12.74
CA PHE A 149 7.82 19.19 -12.42
C PHE A 149 7.40 18.79 -11.00
N VAL A 150 7.47 17.50 -10.70
CA VAL A 150 7.37 17.00 -9.34
C VAL A 150 8.76 16.62 -8.85
N ALA A 151 9.25 17.29 -7.81
CA ALA A 151 10.45 16.90 -7.09
C ALA A 151 10.04 16.15 -5.81
N LYS A 152 10.65 15.01 -5.56
CA LYS A 152 10.41 14.19 -4.36
C LYS A 152 11.66 13.40 -4.00
N SER A 153 11.79 13.01 -2.73
CA SER A 153 12.85 12.11 -2.29
C SER A 153 12.80 10.79 -3.05
N ASP A 154 13.96 10.25 -3.38
CA ASP A 154 14.11 8.91 -3.95
C ASP A 154 13.70 7.81 -2.98
N ARG A 155 13.67 8.13 -1.68
CA ARG A 155 13.27 7.21 -0.62
C ARG A 155 11.77 6.98 -0.60
N ASN A 156 11.37 5.75 -0.24
CA ASN A 156 9.97 5.41 -0.01
C ASN A 156 9.40 6.10 1.25
N ALA A 157 8.09 6.32 1.28
CA ALA A 157 7.31 6.82 2.43
C ALA A 157 7.71 8.21 3.00
N THR A 158 8.39 9.08 2.23
CA THR A 158 8.79 10.42 2.69
C THR A 158 7.66 11.46 2.59
N HIS A 159 6.70 11.28 1.69
CA HIS A 159 5.57 12.19 1.46
C HIS A 159 5.95 13.66 1.25
N ASP A 160 7.08 13.91 0.62
CA ASP A 160 7.71 15.23 0.45
C ASP A 160 7.59 15.79 -0.98
N GLY A 161 6.73 15.19 -1.79
CA GLY A 161 6.49 15.63 -3.17
C GLY A 161 6.07 17.10 -3.23
N ARG A 162 6.63 17.84 -4.18
CA ARG A 162 6.31 19.25 -4.43
C ARG A 162 6.41 19.59 -5.91
N VAL A 163 5.59 20.52 -6.36
CA VAL A 163 5.71 21.11 -7.70
C VAL A 163 6.86 22.09 -7.70
N VAL A 164 7.73 22.02 -8.70
CA VAL A 164 8.89 22.90 -8.90
C VAL A 164 8.94 23.36 -10.35
N ALA A 165 9.44 24.58 -10.57
CA ALA A 165 9.59 25.16 -11.90
C ALA A 165 10.90 24.75 -12.60
N ARG A 166 11.78 24.03 -11.93
CA ARG A 166 13.07 23.57 -12.47
C ARG A 166 13.39 22.17 -11.98
N ARG A 167 14.08 21.38 -12.80
CA ARG A 167 14.59 20.07 -12.38
C ARG A 167 15.54 20.24 -11.20
N SER A 168 15.40 19.38 -10.21
CA SER A 168 16.30 19.35 -9.05
C SER A 168 17.62 18.67 -9.46
N SER A 169 18.73 19.27 -9.05
CA SER A 169 20.08 18.66 -9.11
C SER A 169 20.51 18.11 -7.73
N GLU A 170 19.64 18.14 -6.74
CA GLU A 170 19.92 17.70 -5.37
C GLU A 170 20.08 16.16 -5.34
N ALA A 171 21.12 15.67 -4.67
CA ALA A 171 21.36 14.26 -4.51
C ALA A 171 20.22 13.60 -3.72
N GLY A 172 19.74 12.43 -4.17
CA GLY A 172 18.63 11.72 -3.53
C GLY A 172 17.25 12.32 -3.81
N VAL A 173 17.15 13.32 -4.71
CA VAL A 173 15.88 13.85 -5.21
C VAL A 173 15.65 13.36 -6.64
N VAL A 174 14.44 12.89 -6.90
CA VAL A 174 13.98 12.50 -8.24
C VAL A 174 13.04 13.58 -8.75
N THR A 175 13.22 13.97 -10.01
CA THR A 175 12.30 14.87 -10.70
C THR A 175 11.48 14.06 -11.69
N GLN A 176 10.16 14.12 -11.56
CA GLN A 176 9.20 13.44 -12.43
C GLN A 176 8.31 14.46 -13.14
N ARG A 177 7.67 14.03 -14.22
CA ARG A 177 6.62 14.83 -14.86
C ARG A 177 5.45 15.07 -13.90
N LEU A 178 4.84 16.22 -14.00
CA LEU A 178 3.61 16.52 -13.28
C LEU A 178 2.43 15.89 -14.04
N ILE A 179 1.92 14.79 -13.52
CA ILE A 179 0.75 14.09 -14.09
C ILE A 179 -0.50 14.92 -13.80
N ASP A 180 -1.27 15.25 -14.82
CA ASP A 180 -2.57 15.91 -14.63
C ASP A 180 -3.65 14.89 -14.25
N ASN A 181 -3.70 14.54 -12.98
CA ASN A 181 -4.73 13.66 -12.42
C ASN A 181 -5.91 14.43 -11.80
N ARG A 182 -6.16 15.67 -12.26
CA ARG A 182 -7.27 16.49 -11.76
C ARG A 182 -8.61 15.94 -12.24
N LEU A 183 -9.54 15.83 -11.29
CA LEU A 183 -10.96 15.65 -11.58
C LEU A 183 -11.57 16.97 -12.06
N ASP A 184 -11.25 18.05 -11.34
CA ASP A 184 -11.66 19.44 -11.64
C ASP A 184 -10.58 20.43 -11.15
N ALA A 185 -10.93 21.72 -11.01
CA ALA A 185 -10.00 22.75 -10.56
C ALA A 185 -9.54 22.58 -9.10
N HIS A 186 -10.29 21.84 -8.28
CA HIS A 186 -10.09 21.75 -6.84
C HIS A 186 -9.66 20.36 -6.37
N MET A 187 -9.95 19.32 -7.15
CA MET A 187 -9.79 17.93 -6.76
C MET A 187 -8.88 17.16 -7.70
N VAL A 188 -8.08 16.27 -7.14
CA VAL A 188 -7.33 15.24 -7.85
C VAL A 188 -7.83 13.86 -7.46
N THR A 189 -7.62 12.88 -8.35
CA THR A 189 -7.88 11.47 -8.08
C THR A 189 -6.62 10.64 -8.22
N ASP A 190 -6.49 9.63 -7.40
CA ASP A 190 -5.46 8.58 -7.53
C ASP A 190 -6.07 7.22 -7.21
N PHE A 191 -5.42 6.18 -7.71
CA PHE A 191 -5.84 4.81 -7.48
C PHE A 191 -4.84 4.12 -6.55
N ARG A 192 -5.36 3.49 -5.50
CA ARG A 192 -4.62 2.56 -4.69
C ARG A 192 -5.00 1.14 -5.09
N VAL A 193 -4.03 0.41 -5.61
CA VAL A 193 -4.24 -0.90 -6.21
C VAL A 193 -3.44 -1.94 -5.43
N VAL A 194 -4.11 -2.97 -4.91
CA VAL A 194 -3.45 -4.06 -4.19
C VAL A 194 -3.45 -5.30 -5.07
N LEU A 195 -2.26 -5.88 -5.25
CA LEU A 195 -2.07 -7.10 -6.00
C LEU A 195 -1.50 -8.21 -5.10
N PHE A 196 -2.00 -9.43 -5.32
CA PHE A 196 -1.42 -10.68 -4.85
C PHE A 196 -1.25 -11.61 -6.05
N ASP A 197 -0.07 -12.18 -6.25
CA ASP A 197 0.25 -13.08 -7.36
C ASP A 197 -0.26 -12.54 -8.72
N ARG A 198 0.11 -11.30 -9.06
CA ARG A 198 -0.27 -10.61 -10.31
C ARG A 198 -1.77 -10.32 -10.45
N ARG A 199 -2.58 -10.63 -9.47
CA ARG A 199 -4.03 -10.39 -9.52
C ARG A 199 -4.37 -9.15 -8.73
N ILE A 200 -5.04 -8.21 -9.36
CA ILE A 200 -5.61 -7.06 -8.67
C ILE A 200 -6.79 -7.57 -7.84
N VAL A 201 -6.65 -7.51 -6.53
CA VAL A 201 -7.71 -7.91 -5.58
C VAL A 201 -8.49 -6.71 -5.06
N LEU A 202 -7.90 -5.52 -5.15
CA LEU A 202 -8.48 -4.31 -4.59
C LEU A 202 -8.08 -3.10 -5.43
N CYS A 203 -9.05 -2.27 -5.76
CA CYS A 203 -8.85 -0.93 -6.30
C CYS A 203 -9.67 0.06 -5.48
N VAL A 204 -9.02 1.08 -4.94
CA VAL A 204 -9.67 2.19 -4.24
C VAL A 204 -9.34 3.48 -4.96
N VAL A 205 -10.37 4.20 -5.40
CA VAL A 205 -10.24 5.55 -5.93
C VAL A 205 -10.23 6.52 -4.76
N ARG A 206 -9.20 7.34 -4.65
CA ARG A 206 -9.07 8.37 -3.61
C ARG A 206 -9.25 9.75 -4.21
N TYR A 207 -9.98 10.59 -3.51
CA TYR A 207 -10.27 11.96 -3.90
C TYR A 207 -9.62 12.90 -2.89
N ARG A 208 -8.81 13.84 -3.40
CA ARG A 208 -8.03 14.78 -2.57
C ARG A 208 -8.15 16.20 -3.09
N PRO A 209 -8.09 17.23 -2.23
CA PRO A 209 -7.87 18.59 -2.69
C PRO A 209 -6.53 18.68 -3.44
N VAL A 210 -6.47 19.47 -4.52
CA VAL A 210 -5.22 19.73 -5.27
C VAL A 210 -4.09 20.18 -4.35
N ALA A 211 -4.39 21.01 -3.34
CA ALA A 211 -3.40 21.48 -2.36
C ALA A 211 -2.79 20.35 -1.51
N ASN A 212 -3.46 19.19 -1.41
CA ASN A 212 -3.05 18.06 -0.57
C ASN A 212 -2.55 16.86 -1.41
N ARG A 213 -2.34 17.04 -2.72
CA ARG A 213 -2.05 15.95 -3.67
C ARG A 213 -0.81 15.11 -3.32
N PHE A 214 0.16 15.69 -2.64
CA PHE A 214 1.41 15.03 -2.24
C PHE A 214 1.44 14.59 -0.78
N LEU A 215 0.41 14.91 -0.01
CA LEU A 215 0.35 14.56 1.40
C LEU A 215 -0.03 13.08 1.57
N GLY A 216 0.35 12.50 2.71
CA GLY A 216 0.10 11.09 3.03
C GLY A 216 -1.38 10.69 3.04
N GLN A 217 -1.66 9.44 3.31
CA GLN A 217 -2.98 8.81 3.17
C GLN A 217 -4.10 9.50 3.95
N GLY A 218 -3.82 10.06 5.12
CA GLY A 218 -4.81 10.72 5.99
C GLY A 218 -5.45 12.00 5.43
N PHE A 219 -5.06 12.45 4.23
CA PHE A 219 -5.55 13.68 3.58
C PHE A 219 -6.55 13.45 2.45
N SER A 220 -6.99 12.21 2.21
CA SER A 220 -8.11 11.95 1.30
C SER A 220 -9.41 12.41 1.93
N LEU A 221 -10.25 13.16 1.19
CA LEU A 221 -11.59 13.55 1.63
C LEU A 221 -12.58 12.40 1.51
N LEU A 222 -12.40 11.58 0.48
CA LEU A 222 -13.25 10.46 0.16
C LEU A 222 -12.36 9.36 -0.47
N ALA A 223 -12.66 8.12 -0.14
CA ALA A 223 -12.14 6.93 -0.80
C ALA A 223 -13.32 6.03 -1.17
N VAL A 224 -13.27 5.42 -2.35
CA VAL A 224 -14.35 4.57 -2.87
C VAL A 224 -13.74 3.24 -3.34
N LEU A 225 -14.23 2.14 -2.79
CA LEU A 225 -13.91 0.81 -3.28
C LEU A 225 -14.56 0.62 -4.66
N THR A 226 -13.75 0.43 -5.69
CA THR A 226 -14.21 0.33 -7.07
C THR A 226 -13.73 -0.97 -7.70
N PRO A 227 -14.56 -1.70 -8.45
CA PRO A 227 -14.12 -2.87 -9.19
C PRO A 227 -12.97 -2.53 -10.15
N PRO A 228 -11.92 -3.38 -10.24
CA PRO A 228 -10.77 -3.10 -11.10
C PRO A 228 -11.12 -2.87 -12.58
N ASP A 229 -12.10 -3.59 -13.11
CA ASP A 229 -12.59 -3.48 -14.48
C ASP A 229 -13.35 -2.17 -14.75
N ALA A 230 -13.87 -1.51 -13.72
CA ALA A 230 -14.42 -0.17 -13.83
C ALA A 230 -13.35 0.93 -13.83
N CYS A 231 -12.12 0.61 -13.35
CA CYS A 231 -11.00 1.55 -13.29
C CYS A 231 -10.02 1.35 -14.45
N PHE A 232 -9.80 0.11 -14.90
CA PHE A 232 -8.72 -0.27 -15.79
C PHE A 232 -9.20 -1.25 -16.86
N SER A 233 -8.80 -1.01 -18.11
CA SER A 233 -8.95 -2.00 -19.20
C SER A 233 -8.13 -3.27 -18.90
N ALA A 234 -8.43 -4.36 -19.59
CA ALA A 234 -7.69 -5.61 -19.46
C ALA A 234 -6.17 -5.43 -19.73
N THR A 235 -5.82 -4.60 -20.71
CA THR A 235 -4.42 -4.28 -21.04
C THR A 235 -3.76 -3.53 -19.90
N GLU A 236 -4.42 -2.53 -19.32
CA GLU A 236 -3.90 -1.78 -18.18
C GLU A 236 -3.74 -2.67 -16.94
N GLN A 237 -4.69 -3.56 -16.67
CA GLN A 237 -4.56 -4.53 -15.58
C GLN A 237 -3.35 -5.46 -15.78
N ALA A 238 -3.12 -5.94 -17.00
CA ALA A 238 -1.94 -6.73 -17.35
C ALA A 238 -0.63 -5.93 -17.16
N GLN A 239 -0.61 -4.64 -17.51
CA GLN A 239 0.55 -3.77 -17.28
C GLN A 239 0.81 -3.52 -15.79
N LEU A 240 -0.23 -3.33 -14.98
CA LEU A 240 -0.08 -3.21 -13.52
C LEU A 240 0.47 -4.51 -12.89
N ALA A 241 0.03 -5.67 -13.36
CA ALA A 241 0.57 -6.96 -12.96
C ALA A 241 2.04 -7.12 -13.39
N ALA A 242 2.37 -6.74 -14.63
CA ALA A 242 3.74 -6.75 -15.15
C ALA A 242 4.66 -5.80 -14.37
N MET A 243 4.14 -4.69 -13.85
CA MET A 243 4.90 -3.78 -13.00
C MET A 243 5.30 -4.44 -11.66
N CYS A 244 4.40 -5.19 -11.02
CA CYS A 244 4.74 -5.98 -9.83
C CYS A 244 5.80 -7.03 -10.14
N ASP A 245 5.68 -7.73 -11.27
CA ASP A 245 6.70 -8.70 -11.70
C ASP A 245 8.07 -8.05 -11.92
N ALA A 246 8.10 -6.90 -12.57
CA ALA A 246 9.33 -6.17 -12.85
C ALA A 246 10.05 -5.73 -11.57
N VAL A 247 9.29 -5.36 -10.53
CA VAL A 247 9.81 -5.07 -9.17
C VAL A 247 10.22 -6.35 -8.45
N GLY A 248 9.68 -7.49 -8.85
CA GLY A 248 9.87 -8.78 -8.17
C GLY A 248 8.91 -9.00 -6.99
N ALA A 249 7.78 -8.28 -6.97
CA ALA A 249 6.82 -8.34 -5.89
C ALA A 249 5.66 -9.30 -6.20
N ASP A 250 5.47 -10.29 -5.35
CA ASP A 250 4.31 -11.18 -5.38
C ASP A 250 3.10 -10.57 -4.65
N TRP A 251 3.38 -9.65 -3.73
CA TRP A 251 2.40 -8.83 -3.03
C TRP A 251 2.89 -7.39 -2.94
N ALA A 252 2.10 -6.48 -3.46
CA ALA A 252 2.36 -5.04 -3.36
C ALA A 252 1.09 -4.21 -3.42
N GLU A 253 1.22 -2.98 -2.96
CA GLU A 253 0.29 -1.88 -3.14
C GLU A 253 0.91 -0.87 -4.09
N LEU A 254 0.19 -0.48 -5.13
CA LEU A 254 0.62 0.52 -6.10
C LEU A 254 -0.16 1.81 -5.93
N ASP A 255 0.54 2.94 -6.00
CA ASP A 255 -0.07 4.24 -6.23
C ASP A 255 -0.04 4.55 -7.73
N VAL A 256 -1.23 4.67 -8.32
CA VAL A 256 -1.41 4.84 -9.77
C VAL A 256 -2.15 6.13 -10.04
N LEU A 257 -1.66 6.90 -11.01
CA LEU A 257 -2.31 8.11 -11.51
C LEU A 257 -2.78 7.88 -12.95
N ARG A 258 -3.92 8.45 -13.31
CA ARG A 258 -4.34 8.56 -14.72
C ARG A 258 -4.20 10.01 -15.16
N ASP A 259 -3.44 10.24 -16.22
CA ASP A 259 -3.31 11.55 -16.82
C ASP A 259 -4.60 11.89 -17.59
N ARG A 260 -5.18 13.05 -17.27
CA ARG A 260 -6.46 13.50 -17.84
C ARG A 260 -6.38 13.78 -19.35
N GLY A 261 -5.24 14.28 -19.82
CA GLY A 261 -5.06 14.67 -21.21
C GLY A 261 -4.86 13.47 -22.14
N SER A 262 -3.96 12.57 -21.75
CA SER A 262 -3.59 11.40 -22.57
C SER A 262 -4.35 10.13 -22.23
N GLY A 263 -5.01 10.05 -21.08
CA GLY A 263 -5.60 8.83 -20.53
C GLY A 263 -4.60 7.80 -20.02
N ARG A 264 -3.29 8.05 -20.13
CA ARG A 264 -2.22 7.13 -19.75
C ARG A 264 -2.18 6.90 -18.24
N LEU A 265 -1.83 5.67 -17.84
CA LEU A 265 -1.58 5.33 -16.45
C LEU A 265 -0.11 5.56 -16.07
N TYR A 266 0.12 6.02 -14.87
CA TYR A 266 1.46 6.20 -14.29
C TYR A 266 1.51 5.56 -12.92
N VAL A 267 2.35 4.53 -12.76
CA VAL A 267 2.66 3.94 -11.45
C VAL A 267 3.75 4.79 -10.82
N VAL A 268 3.40 5.54 -9.79
CA VAL A 268 4.29 6.51 -9.15
C VAL A 268 4.93 6.00 -7.87
N ASP A 269 4.44 4.88 -7.36
CA ASP A 269 4.98 4.17 -6.20
C ASP A 269 4.58 2.70 -6.20
N VAL A 270 5.47 1.83 -5.71
CA VAL A 270 5.21 0.41 -5.45
C VAL A 270 5.64 0.10 -4.04
N ASN A 271 4.73 -0.36 -3.21
CA ASN A 271 4.98 -0.65 -1.82
C ASN A 271 4.71 -2.13 -1.49
N PRO A 272 5.75 -2.98 -1.35
CA PRO A 272 5.62 -4.37 -0.95
C PRO A 272 5.42 -4.55 0.56
N THR A 273 5.44 -3.48 1.33
CA THR A 273 5.20 -3.47 2.79
C THR A 273 4.05 -2.54 3.16
N PRO A 274 2.85 -2.73 2.57
CA PRO A 274 1.78 -1.76 2.70
C PRO A 274 1.33 -1.59 4.15
N GLY A 275 1.02 -0.34 4.50
CA GLY A 275 0.28 -0.01 5.72
C GLY A 275 -1.19 -0.40 5.59
N ALA A 276 -1.92 -0.32 6.69
CA ALA A 276 -3.37 -0.51 6.73
C ALA A 276 -3.96 0.34 7.84
N PRO A 277 -5.24 0.67 7.79
CA PRO A 277 -6.23 0.56 6.72
C PRO A 277 -6.14 1.71 5.70
N ILE A 278 -6.99 1.68 4.66
CA ILE A 278 -7.17 2.82 3.74
C ILE A 278 -8.14 3.80 4.40
N PRO A 279 -7.71 5.01 4.78
CA PRO A 279 -8.58 5.99 5.42
C PRO A 279 -9.64 6.53 4.45
N SER A 280 -10.71 7.10 5.00
CA SER A 280 -11.80 7.76 4.26
C SER A 280 -12.72 6.82 3.46
N LEU A 281 -12.62 5.51 3.63
CA LEU A 281 -13.63 4.55 3.21
C LEU A 281 -14.84 4.59 4.15
N SER A 282 -16.02 4.29 3.63
CA SER A 282 -17.16 3.95 4.47
C SER A 282 -16.88 2.66 5.27
N ARG A 283 -17.60 2.43 6.37
CA ARG A 283 -17.43 1.21 7.18
C ARG A 283 -17.69 -0.08 6.39
N ASP A 284 -18.62 -0.05 5.45
CA ASP A 284 -18.97 -1.23 4.66
C ASP A 284 -17.92 -1.50 3.59
N GLU A 285 -17.38 -0.45 2.97
CA GLU A 285 -16.25 -0.55 2.04
C GLU A 285 -14.98 -1.00 2.75
N ASP A 286 -14.66 -0.46 3.93
CA ASP A 286 -13.51 -0.93 4.73
C ASP A 286 -13.63 -2.43 5.02
N ARG A 287 -14.81 -2.90 5.46
CA ARG A 287 -15.06 -4.34 5.67
C ARG A 287 -14.92 -5.15 4.37
N ALA A 288 -15.38 -4.61 3.24
CA ALA A 288 -15.26 -5.27 1.95
C ALA A 288 -13.79 -5.34 1.49
N CYS A 289 -13.03 -4.25 1.65
CA CYS A 289 -11.59 -4.20 1.39
C CYS A 289 -10.84 -5.28 2.18
N TRP A 290 -11.14 -5.42 3.47
CA TRP A 290 -10.51 -6.45 4.29
C TRP A 290 -10.87 -7.85 3.82
N ARG A 291 -12.13 -8.14 3.50
CA ARG A 291 -12.52 -9.47 2.97
C ARG A 291 -11.78 -9.81 1.67
N LEU A 292 -11.65 -8.86 0.76
CA LEU A 292 -10.91 -9.06 -0.49
C LEU A 292 -9.42 -9.33 -0.23
N GLN A 293 -8.79 -8.57 0.66
CA GLN A 293 -7.40 -8.76 1.02
C GLN A 293 -7.18 -10.07 1.79
N GLU A 294 -8.08 -10.44 2.73
CA GLU A 294 -8.04 -11.73 3.43
C GLU A 294 -8.09 -12.90 2.44
N ALA A 295 -8.98 -12.83 1.44
CA ALA A 295 -9.09 -13.87 0.41
C ALA A 295 -7.84 -13.96 -0.47
N GLY A 296 -7.32 -12.80 -0.93
CA GLY A 296 -6.10 -12.73 -1.73
C GLY A 296 -4.87 -13.22 -0.97
N PHE A 297 -4.70 -12.79 0.28
CA PHE A 297 -3.59 -13.21 1.12
C PHE A 297 -3.65 -14.72 1.45
N ALA A 298 -4.83 -15.24 1.75
CA ALA A 298 -5.00 -16.68 1.96
C ALA A 298 -4.63 -17.51 0.71
N GLN A 299 -4.95 -17.00 -0.48
CA GLN A 299 -4.55 -17.63 -1.74
C GLN A 299 -3.04 -17.54 -1.97
N LEU A 300 -2.43 -16.37 -1.76
CA LEU A 300 -0.99 -16.17 -1.82
C LEU A 300 -0.25 -17.16 -0.91
N LEU A 301 -0.66 -17.30 0.35
CA LEU A 301 -0.04 -18.23 1.28
C LEU A 301 -0.10 -19.68 0.78
N ARG A 302 -1.23 -20.09 0.18
CA ARG A 302 -1.36 -21.46 -0.38
C ARG A 302 -0.43 -21.66 -1.59
N ALA A 303 -0.30 -20.65 -2.46
CA ALA A 303 0.57 -20.73 -3.64
C ALA A 303 2.06 -20.82 -3.28
N HIS A 304 2.46 -20.19 -2.18
CA HIS A 304 3.85 -20.15 -1.72
C HIS A 304 4.21 -21.15 -0.61
N ALA A 305 3.29 -22.04 -0.25
CA ALA A 305 3.53 -23.01 0.83
C ALA A 305 4.62 -24.00 0.49
N ARG A 306 5.55 -24.23 1.43
CA ARG A 306 6.59 -25.24 1.33
C ARG A 306 5.95 -26.63 1.41
N GLY A 307 6.29 -27.51 0.49
CA GLY A 307 5.88 -28.92 0.55
C GLY A 307 4.50 -29.28 -0.02
N LEU A 308 3.70 -28.34 -0.53
CA LEU A 308 2.44 -28.63 -1.21
C LEU A 308 2.59 -28.84 -2.73
N GLY A 309 3.80 -28.85 -3.27
CA GLY A 309 4.06 -28.94 -4.69
C GLY A 309 4.92 -30.14 -5.06
N ALA A 310 4.38 -31.37 -5.02
CA ALA A 310 4.80 -32.53 -5.82
C ALA A 310 4.03 -33.78 -5.40
N GLY A 311 2.72 -33.76 -5.43
CA GLY A 311 1.94 -34.94 -5.08
C GLY A 311 0.43 -34.71 -5.11
N ALA A 312 -0.09 -34.26 -6.22
CA ALA A 312 -1.49 -34.37 -6.57
C ALA A 312 -1.64 -34.52 -8.09
#